data_9ebb7983c7e11500cd32df1f00df47cf
#
_entry.id   9ebb7983c7e11500cd32df1f00df47cf
#
_cell.length_a   1.000
_cell.length_b   1.000
_cell.length_c   1.000
_cell.angle_alpha   90.00
_cell.angle_beta   90.00
_cell.angle_gamma   90.00
#
_symmetry.space_group_name_H-M   'P 1'
#
loop_
_entity.id
_entity.type
_entity.pdbx_description
1 polymer ?
#
loop_
_entity_poly.entity_id
_entity_poly.type
_entity_poly.pdbx_seq_one_letter_code
_entity_poly.pdbx_strand_id
1 'polypeptide(L)'
;IIAALLHDAYAKENITYDEINEEFGSNIANLVANLIKLRSIKLNDYNESSSVYLRKVLVGISDDVRVIIIKLADRLDEMQTKEYSEEEKKQIANETMNVLIPIAHRLGINSIKSKLENLCLRYTKPDVYDEISEKLSGTRKELSVSLEDMQNELIEILTEHGINFHIKSRVKSVYSIYNKLSTGKKWSDIYDILALRIILDTPEDCYLVVGLIHAKYRPIPKRFKDYIAMPKENMYQSLHTSV
;
A
#
# COMPACT_ATOMS: atom_id res chain seq x y z
N ILE A 1 -14.84 12.74 0.88
CA ILE A 1 -15.37 12.67 -0.51
C ILE A 1 -15.55 14.09 -1.05
N ILE A 2 -16.38 14.96 -0.42
CA ILE A 2 -16.68 16.33 -0.93
C ILE A 2 -15.39 17.11 -1.23
N ALA A 3 -14.43 17.18 -0.29
CA ALA A 3 -13.16 17.87 -0.52
C ALA A 3 -12.35 17.29 -1.69
N ALA A 4 -12.41 15.97 -1.91
CA ALA A 4 -11.76 15.32 -3.04
C ALA A 4 -12.41 15.66 -4.38
N LEU A 5 -13.71 15.93 -4.41
CA LEU A 5 -14.41 16.38 -5.62
C LEU A 5 -14.19 17.87 -5.90
N LEU A 6 -14.11 18.70 -4.85
CA LEU A 6 -14.01 20.15 -4.99
C LEU A 6 -12.60 20.67 -5.25
N HIS A 7 -11.54 19.92 -4.93
CA HIS A 7 -10.18 20.45 -5.01
C HIS A 7 -9.75 20.85 -6.43
N ASP A 8 -10.21 20.15 -7.45
CA ASP A 8 -9.96 20.50 -8.85
C ASP A 8 -10.82 21.68 -9.33
N ALA A 9 -12.07 21.78 -8.88
CA ALA A 9 -12.95 22.89 -9.17
C ALA A 9 -12.42 24.21 -8.59
N TYR A 10 -11.98 24.21 -7.33
CA TYR A 10 -11.33 25.33 -6.70
C TYR A 10 -10.09 25.83 -7.47
N ALA A 11 -9.32 24.89 -8.04
CA ALA A 11 -8.10 25.24 -8.78
C ALA A 11 -8.38 25.76 -10.20
N LYS A 12 -9.49 25.38 -10.83
CA LYS A 12 -9.78 25.64 -12.26
C LYS A 12 -10.87 26.68 -12.48
N GLU A 13 -11.85 26.78 -11.60
CA GLU A 13 -13.10 27.53 -11.84
C GLU A 13 -13.25 28.77 -10.95
N ASN A 14 -12.18 29.23 -10.32
CA ASN A 14 -12.18 30.42 -9.42
C ASN A 14 -13.21 30.37 -8.29
N ILE A 15 -13.58 29.16 -7.83
CA ILE A 15 -14.41 29.01 -6.63
C ILE A 15 -13.57 29.46 -5.43
N THR A 16 -14.13 30.31 -4.59
CA THR A 16 -13.42 30.89 -3.45
C THR A 16 -13.53 30.03 -2.19
N TYR A 17 -12.63 30.27 -1.24
CA TYR A 17 -12.70 29.66 0.08
C TYR A 17 -14.05 29.95 0.77
N ASP A 18 -14.53 31.20 0.64
CA ASP A 18 -15.76 31.64 1.32
C ASP A 18 -16.99 30.94 0.75
N GLU A 19 -17.08 30.75 -0.57
CA GLU A 19 -18.17 29.99 -1.19
C GLU A 19 -18.19 28.51 -0.73
N ILE A 20 -17.01 27.88 -0.63
CA ILE A 20 -16.93 26.49 -0.10
C ILE A 20 -17.30 26.48 1.39
N ASN A 21 -16.90 27.50 2.15
CA ASN A 21 -17.17 27.58 3.57
C ASN A 21 -18.68 27.80 3.86
N GLU A 22 -19.34 28.63 3.07
CA GLU A 22 -20.78 28.89 3.20
C GLU A 22 -21.60 27.63 2.85
N GLU A 23 -21.24 26.92 1.79
CA GLU A 23 -22.01 25.77 1.30
C GLU A 23 -21.69 24.46 2.05
N PHE A 24 -20.44 24.20 2.41
CA PHE A 24 -19.95 22.91 2.94
C PHE A 24 -19.30 23.01 4.33
N GLY A 25 -19.16 24.20 4.87
CA GLY A 25 -18.58 24.46 6.18
C GLY A 25 -17.04 24.50 6.20
N SER A 26 -16.49 25.08 7.25
CA SER A 26 -15.07 25.40 7.43
C SER A 26 -14.15 24.16 7.37
N ASN A 27 -14.62 23.01 7.84
CA ASN A 27 -13.85 21.77 7.78
C ASN A 27 -13.51 21.35 6.34
N ILE A 28 -14.47 21.48 5.43
CA ILE A 28 -14.28 21.11 4.01
C ILE A 28 -13.48 22.18 3.30
N ALA A 29 -13.75 23.47 3.55
CA ALA A 29 -13.01 24.59 2.99
C ALA A 29 -11.52 24.52 3.35
N ASN A 30 -11.19 24.22 4.62
CA ASN A 30 -9.80 24.04 5.07
C ASN A 30 -9.11 22.84 4.41
N LEU A 31 -9.82 21.70 4.26
CA LEU A 31 -9.27 20.55 3.54
C LEU A 31 -8.92 20.87 2.09
N VAL A 32 -9.82 21.56 1.38
CA VAL A 32 -9.60 21.97 -0.01
C VAL A 32 -8.44 22.95 -0.11
N ALA A 33 -8.39 23.97 0.75
CA ALA A 33 -7.30 24.95 0.78
C ALA A 33 -5.93 24.28 1.03
N ASN A 34 -5.86 23.30 1.95
CA ASN A 34 -4.63 22.57 2.25
C ASN A 34 -4.22 21.64 1.09
N LEU A 35 -5.16 21.03 0.38
CA LEU A 35 -4.86 20.27 -0.84
C LEU A 35 -4.23 21.14 -1.93
N ILE A 36 -4.74 22.37 -2.11
CA ILE A 36 -4.19 23.32 -3.08
C ILE A 36 -2.78 23.79 -2.67
N LYS A 37 -2.56 24.09 -1.39
CA LYS A 37 -1.21 24.41 -0.87
C LYS A 37 -0.22 23.28 -1.17
N LEU A 38 -0.62 22.03 -0.99
CA LEU A 38 0.19 20.87 -1.37
C LEU A 38 0.49 20.81 -2.87
N ARG A 39 -0.47 21.14 -3.71
CA ARG A 39 -0.31 21.16 -5.17
C ARG A 39 0.62 22.27 -5.64
N SER A 40 0.60 23.43 -4.97
CA SER A 40 1.45 24.58 -5.30
C SER A 40 2.91 24.41 -4.88
N ILE A 41 3.23 23.44 -4.03
CA ILE A 41 4.62 23.07 -3.73
C ILE A 41 5.18 22.39 -4.98
N LYS A 42 5.71 23.21 -5.90
CA LYS A 42 6.33 22.72 -7.13
C LYS A 42 7.54 21.87 -6.78
N LEU A 43 7.51 20.64 -7.26
CA LEU A 43 8.58 19.65 -7.19
C LEU A 43 9.81 19.98 -8.07
N ASN A 44 9.86 21.21 -8.63
CA ASN A 44 10.87 21.61 -9.60
C ASN A 44 12.25 21.89 -8.98
N ASP A 45 12.41 21.90 -7.66
CA ASP A 45 13.72 21.99 -7.03
C ASP A 45 14.34 20.60 -6.81
N TYR A 46 14.69 19.93 -7.91
CA TYR A 46 15.44 18.66 -7.91
C TYR A 46 16.81 18.74 -7.18
N ASN A 47 17.21 19.90 -6.73
CA ASN A 47 18.46 20.12 -5.97
C ASN A 47 18.27 20.09 -4.44
N GLU A 48 17.05 20.11 -3.92
CA GLU A 48 16.83 19.87 -2.49
C GLU A 48 16.81 18.36 -2.21
N SER A 49 17.53 17.95 -1.18
CA SER A 49 17.50 16.53 -0.76
C SER A 49 16.06 16.09 -0.49
N SER A 50 15.69 14.87 -0.91
CA SER A 50 14.34 14.31 -0.71
C SER A 50 13.82 14.46 0.72
N SER A 51 14.72 14.55 1.70
CA SER A 51 14.41 14.77 3.11
C SER A 51 13.87 16.18 3.41
N VAL A 52 14.36 17.21 2.75
CA VAL A 52 13.89 18.61 2.93
C VAL A 52 12.49 18.75 2.33
N TYR A 53 12.28 18.19 1.15
CA TYR A 53 10.97 18.16 0.52
C TYR A 53 9.93 17.39 1.34
N LEU A 54 10.27 16.18 1.80
CA LEU A 54 9.45 15.41 2.73
C LEU A 54 9.08 16.21 3.98
N ARG A 55 10.03 16.98 4.52
CA ARG A 55 9.80 17.83 5.67
C ARG A 55 8.83 18.97 5.35
N LYS A 56 8.96 19.65 4.20
CA LYS A 56 8.03 20.70 3.74
C LYS A 56 6.61 20.15 3.56
N VAL A 57 6.49 18.98 2.92
CA VAL A 57 5.22 18.28 2.73
C VAL A 57 4.63 17.91 4.09
N LEU A 58 5.40 17.31 5.00
CA LEU A 58 4.94 16.91 6.33
C LEU A 58 4.54 18.11 7.19
N VAL A 59 5.25 19.22 7.12
CA VAL A 59 4.91 20.47 7.84
C VAL A 59 3.65 21.10 7.25
N GLY A 60 3.50 21.11 5.92
CA GLY A 60 2.29 21.61 5.27
C GLY A 60 1.02 20.76 5.51
N ILE A 61 1.21 19.53 6.00
CA ILE A 61 0.15 18.53 6.25
C ILE A 61 -0.11 18.34 7.77
N SER A 62 0.70 18.99 8.63
CA SER A 62 0.70 18.70 10.08
C SER A 62 -0.67 18.84 10.75
N ASP A 63 -1.62 19.54 10.12
CA ASP A 63 -2.91 19.85 10.72
C ASP A 63 -4.00 18.80 10.40
N ASP A 64 -3.89 18.07 9.27
CA ASP A 64 -4.95 17.11 8.89
C ASP A 64 -4.45 15.97 7.98
N VAL A 65 -4.38 14.76 8.53
CA VAL A 65 -3.98 13.56 7.80
C VAL A 65 -4.88 13.21 6.61
N ARG A 66 -6.13 13.69 6.60
CA ARG A 66 -7.07 13.45 5.49
C ARG A 66 -6.57 14.05 4.18
N VAL A 67 -5.83 15.15 4.25
CA VAL A 67 -5.21 15.80 3.08
C VAL A 67 -4.25 14.85 2.37
N ILE A 68 -3.44 14.11 3.12
CA ILE A 68 -2.53 13.11 2.54
C ILE A 68 -3.29 11.95 1.90
N ILE A 69 -4.33 11.45 2.58
CA ILE A 69 -5.14 10.35 2.06
C ILE A 69 -5.74 10.72 0.72
N ILE A 70 -6.30 11.93 0.60
CA ILE A 70 -6.86 12.44 -0.65
C ILE A 70 -5.75 12.57 -1.71
N LYS A 71 -4.59 13.13 -1.36
CA LYS A 71 -3.48 13.30 -2.32
C LYS A 71 -2.91 11.96 -2.82
N LEU A 72 -2.85 10.95 -1.97
CA LEU A 72 -2.43 9.61 -2.36
C LEU A 72 -3.46 8.96 -3.32
N ALA A 73 -4.75 9.16 -3.05
CA ALA A 73 -5.82 8.67 -3.91
C ALA A 73 -5.83 9.39 -5.27
N ASP A 74 -5.68 10.71 -5.26
CA ASP A 74 -5.56 11.56 -6.45
C ASP A 74 -4.37 11.12 -7.34
N ARG A 75 -3.17 10.93 -6.76
CA ARG A 75 -2.00 10.44 -7.50
C ARG A 75 -2.23 9.04 -8.08
N LEU A 76 -2.89 8.15 -7.34
CA LEU A 76 -3.20 6.82 -7.82
C LEU A 76 -4.14 6.87 -9.03
N ASP A 77 -5.18 7.70 -8.96
CA ASP A 77 -6.12 7.91 -10.04
C ASP A 77 -5.43 8.54 -11.27
N GLU A 78 -4.65 9.61 -11.07
CA GLU A 78 -3.86 10.23 -12.13
C GLU A 78 -2.99 9.22 -12.89
N MET A 79 -2.23 8.39 -12.18
CA MET A 79 -1.34 7.41 -12.80
C MET A 79 -2.09 6.25 -13.48
N GLN A 80 -3.37 6.05 -13.18
CA GLN A 80 -4.20 5.01 -13.80
C GLN A 80 -4.96 5.50 -15.02
N THR A 81 -5.34 6.77 -15.05
CA THR A 81 -6.33 7.31 -16.00
C THR A 81 -5.74 8.26 -17.02
N LYS A 82 -4.66 8.97 -16.69
CA LYS A 82 -4.04 9.95 -17.59
C LYS A 82 -2.98 9.31 -18.47
N GLU A 83 -2.93 9.75 -19.71
CA GLU A 83 -1.84 9.46 -20.63
C GLU A 83 -0.72 10.49 -20.42
N TYR A 84 0.53 10.00 -20.36
CA TYR A 84 1.73 10.78 -20.15
C TYR A 84 2.79 10.42 -21.18
N SER A 85 3.59 11.41 -21.58
CA SER A 85 4.83 11.17 -22.32
C SER A 85 5.82 10.35 -21.47
N GLU A 86 6.84 9.76 -22.10
CA GLU A 86 7.84 8.97 -21.39
C GLU A 86 8.66 9.79 -20.37
N GLU A 87 8.91 11.07 -20.67
CA GLU A 87 9.54 12.01 -19.73
C GLU A 87 8.66 12.25 -18.50
N GLU A 88 7.39 12.55 -18.71
CA GLU A 88 6.43 12.78 -17.63
C GLU A 88 6.24 11.54 -16.77
N LYS A 89 6.15 10.35 -17.37
CA LYS A 89 6.08 9.08 -16.63
C LYS A 89 7.25 8.91 -15.68
N LYS A 90 8.48 9.17 -16.14
CA LYS A 90 9.70 9.08 -15.31
C LYS A 90 9.67 10.09 -14.17
N GLN A 91 9.27 11.33 -14.47
CA GLN A 91 9.20 12.39 -13.47
C GLN A 91 8.17 12.06 -12.38
N ILE A 92 6.94 11.68 -12.78
CA ILE A 92 5.85 11.31 -11.88
C ILE A 92 6.23 10.09 -11.04
N ALA A 93 6.86 9.08 -11.65
CA ALA A 93 7.31 7.89 -10.93
C ALA A 93 8.38 8.24 -9.87
N ASN A 94 9.37 9.06 -10.22
CA ASN A 94 10.41 9.51 -9.29
C ASN A 94 9.84 10.27 -8.10
N GLU A 95 8.94 11.22 -8.37
CA GLU A 95 8.24 11.97 -7.33
C GLU A 95 7.46 11.03 -6.41
N THR A 96 6.68 10.14 -7.01
CA THR A 96 5.83 9.22 -6.26
C THR A 96 6.67 8.27 -5.39
N MET A 97 7.77 7.73 -5.93
CA MET A 97 8.68 6.83 -5.22
C MET A 97 9.39 7.52 -4.05
N ASN A 98 9.86 8.75 -4.26
CA ASN A 98 10.70 9.43 -3.28
C ASN A 98 9.91 10.17 -2.20
N VAL A 99 8.63 10.50 -2.46
CA VAL A 99 7.82 11.31 -1.56
C VAL A 99 6.57 10.58 -1.08
N LEU A 100 5.66 10.23 -1.98
CA LEU A 100 4.34 9.75 -1.60
C LEU A 100 4.36 8.32 -1.04
N ILE A 101 5.18 7.45 -1.60
CA ILE A 101 5.32 6.06 -1.14
C ILE A 101 5.90 5.97 0.28
N PRO A 102 6.98 6.70 0.65
CA PRO A 102 7.44 6.76 2.04
C PRO A 102 6.39 7.27 3.02
N ILE A 103 5.60 8.27 2.65
CA ILE A 103 4.51 8.78 3.48
C ILE A 103 3.42 7.71 3.66
N ALA A 104 2.97 7.09 2.56
CA ALA A 104 1.99 6.01 2.61
C ALA A 104 2.47 4.83 3.48
N HIS A 105 3.77 4.54 3.44
CA HIS A 105 4.38 3.51 4.28
C HIS A 105 4.34 3.85 5.77
N ARG A 106 4.70 5.09 6.13
CA ARG A 106 4.66 5.56 7.54
C ARG A 106 3.25 5.58 8.10
N LEU A 107 2.27 5.95 7.28
CA LEU A 107 0.85 5.95 7.67
C LEU A 107 0.20 4.56 7.64
N GLY A 108 0.93 3.52 7.24
CA GLY A 108 0.39 2.16 7.16
C GLY A 108 -0.59 1.92 6.01
N ILE A 109 -0.72 2.85 5.05
CA ILE A 109 -1.66 2.78 3.91
C ILE A 109 -1.08 1.86 2.82
N ASN A 110 -0.88 0.58 3.18
CA ASN A 110 -0.18 -0.39 2.33
C ASN A 110 -0.90 -0.72 1.02
N SER A 111 -2.22 -0.59 0.97
CA SER A 111 -3.01 -0.86 -0.26
C SER A 111 -2.66 0.14 -1.36
N ILE A 112 -2.74 1.43 -1.08
CA ILE A 112 -2.39 2.49 -2.04
C ILE A 112 -0.90 2.45 -2.36
N LYS A 113 -0.05 2.31 -1.32
CA LYS A 113 1.40 2.16 -1.48
C LYS A 113 1.77 1.10 -2.52
N SER A 114 1.24 -0.11 -2.39
CA SER A 114 1.56 -1.22 -3.31
C SER A 114 1.09 -0.96 -4.74
N LYS A 115 -0.05 -0.29 -4.92
CA LYS A 115 -0.55 0.09 -6.24
C LYS A 115 0.35 1.15 -6.90
N LEU A 116 0.73 2.18 -6.14
CA LEU A 116 1.65 3.22 -6.61
C LEU A 116 3.02 2.65 -6.96
N GLU A 117 3.58 1.77 -6.12
CA GLU A 117 4.84 1.07 -6.40
C GLU A 117 4.79 0.28 -7.72
N ASN A 118 3.69 -0.44 -7.97
CA ASN A 118 3.51 -1.19 -9.20
C ASN A 118 3.43 -0.27 -10.44
N LEU A 119 2.71 0.85 -10.33
CA LEU A 119 2.59 1.83 -11.42
C LEU A 119 3.94 2.51 -11.70
N CYS A 120 4.69 2.88 -10.66
CA CYS A 120 6.03 3.44 -10.82
C CYS A 120 6.98 2.46 -11.53
N LEU A 121 6.95 1.16 -11.18
CA LEU A 121 7.73 0.15 -11.86
C LEU A 121 7.29 0.01 -13.33
N ARG A 122 6.00 -0.02 -13.60
CA ARG A 122 5.46 -0.10 -14.97
C ARG A 122 5.85 1.11 -15.82
N TYR A 123 5.91 2.31 -15.22
CA TYR A 123 6.34 3.53 -15.91
C TYR A 123 7.83 3.57 -16.21
N THR A 124 8.66 3.07 -15.27
CA THR A 124 10.12 3.17 -15.38
C THR A 124 10.77 1.96 -16.03
N LYS A 125 10.17 0.79 -15.91
CA LYS A 125 10.70 -0.51 -16.41
C LYS A 125 9.54 -1.40 -16.87
N PRO A 126 8.84 -1.04 -17.95
CA PRO A 126 7.67 -1.78 -18.42
C PRO A 126 7.96 -3.25 -18.71
N ASP A 127 9.06 -3.54 -19.43
CA ASP A 127 9.42 -4.92 -19.79
C ASP A 127 9.62 -5.81 -18.55
N VAL A 128 10.27 -5.28 -17.52
CA VAL A 128 10.49 -6.00 -16.24
C VAL A 128 9.18 -6.20 -15.49
N TYR A 129 8.31 -5.20 -15.52
CA TYR A 129 6.98 -5.31 -14.91
C TYR A 129 6.16 -6.41 -15.58
N ASP A 130 6.15 -6.45 -16.91
CA ASP A 130 5.37 -7.41 -17.68
C ASP A 130 5.92 -8.84 -17.51
N GLU A 131 7.25 -9.05 -17.54
CA GLU A 131 7.89 -10.35 -17.27
C GLU A 131 7.50 -10.90 -15.89
N ILE A 132 7.61 -10.08 -14.85
CA ILE A 132 7.27 -10.51 -13.48
C ILE A 132 5.76 -10.76 -13.35
N SER A 133 4.93 -9.95 -13.99
CA SER A 133 3.47 -10.06 -13.96
C SER A 133 2.99 -11.35 -14.63
N GLU A 134 3.55 -11.69 -15.78
CA GLU A 134 3.25 -12.94 -16.49
C GLU A 134 3.63 -14.17 -15.65
N LYS A 135 4.86 -14.19 -15.13
CA LYS A 135 5.36 -15.27 -14.28
C LYS A 135 4.54 -15.41 -12.99
N LEU A 136 4.13 -14.29 -12.39
CA LEU A 136 3.25 -14.27 -11.21
C LEU A 136 1.88 -14.86 -11.54
N SER A 137 1.33 -14.55 -12.70
CA SER A 137 0.05 -15.09 -13.16
C SER A 137 0.11 -16.60 -13.36
N GLY A 138 1.20 -17.13 -13.93
CA GLY A 138 1.46 -18.56 -14.05
C GLY A 138 1.51 -19.24 -12.69
N THR A 139 2.36 -18.78 -11.80
CA THR A 139 2.50 -19.29 -10.44
C THR A 139 1.16 -19.26 -9.67
N ARG A 140 0.37 -18.19 -9.84
CA ARG A 140 -0.96 -18.09 -9.22
C ARG A 140 -1.90 -19.19 -9.69
N LYS A 141 -1.92 -19.48 -11.00
CA LYS A 141 -2.78 -20.57 -11.55
C LYS A 141 -2.37 -21.93 -11.02
N GLU A 142 -1.05 -22.19 -10.94
CA GLU A 142 -0.52 -23.46 -10.43
C GLU A 142 -0.85 -23.70 -8.95
N LEU A 143 -0.78 -22.66 -8.12
CA LEU A 143 -0.95 -22.76 -6.67
C LEU A 143 -2.37 -22.48 -6.18
N SER A 144 -3.31 -22.08 -7.06
CA SER A 144 -4.65 -21.66 -6.64
C SER A 144 -5.42 -22.78 -5.94
N VAL A 145 -5.37 -24.00 -6.48
CA VAL A 145 -6.09 -25.16 -5.91
C VAL A 145 -5.56 -25.48 -4.52
N SER A 146 -4.24 -25.62 -4.36
CA SER A 146 -3.62 -25.91 -3.07
C SER A 146 -3.89 -24.82 -2.02
N LEU A 147 -4.00 -23.56 -2.47
CA LEU A 147 -4.32 -22.44 -1.57
C LEU A 147 -5.79 -22.48 -1.12
N GLU A 148 -6.71 -22.85 -2.02
CA GLU A 148 -8.13 -23.02 -1.70
C GLU A 148 -8.34 -24.20 -0.74
N ASP A 149 -7.68 -25.34 -0.98
CA ASP A 149 -7.73 -26.51 -0.09
C ASP A 149 -7.23 -26.13 1.31
N MET A 150 -6.07 -25.48 1.41
CA MET A 150 -5.54 -25.00 2.69
C MET A 150 -6.48 -23.98 3.37
N GLN A 151 -7.10 -23.09 2.60
CA GLN A 151 -8.06 -22.13 3.14
C GLN A 151 -9.27 -22.84 3.74
N ASN A 152 -9.83 -23.83 3.04
CA ASN A 152 -10.99 -24.60 3.51
C ASN A 152 -10.65 -25.38 4.80
N GLU A 153 -9.51 -26.07 4.83
CA GLU A 153 -9.05 -26.77 6.03
C GLU A 153 -8.87 -25.82 7.24
N LEU A 154 -8.32 -24.61 7.02
CA LEU A 154 -8.18 -23.62 8.08
C LEU A 154 -9.53 -23.10 8.56
N ILE A 155 -10.50 -22.90 7.67
CA ILE A 155 -11.86 -22.50 8.03
C ILE A 155 -12.49 -23.56 8.94
N GLU A 156 -12.37 -24.85 8.62
CA GLU A 156 -12.86 -25.94 9.46
C GLU A 156 -12.22 -25.92 10.85
N ILE A 157 -10.89 -25.91 10.92
CA ILE A 157 -10.15 -25.90 12.19
C ILE A 157 -10.54 -24.71 13.07
N LEU A 158 -10.60 -23.51 12.52
CA LEU A 158 -10.89 -22.31 13.29
C LEU A 158 -12.36 -22.28 13.76
N THR A 159 -13.27 -22.78 12.94
CA THR A 159 -14.70 -22.91 13.29
C THR A 159 -14.91 -23.92 14.42
N GLU A 160 -14.26 -25.08 14.37
CA GLU A 160 -14.32 -26.10 15.42
C GLU A 160 -13.83 -25.59 16.77
N HIS A 161 -12.84 -24.66 16.77
CA HIS A 161 -12.31 -24.04 17.98
C HIS A 161 -13.12 -22.81 18.44
N GLY A 162 -14.21 -22.45 17.75
CA GLY A 162 -15.06 -21.32 18.11
C GLY A 162 -14.40 -19.96 17.95
N ILE A 163 -13.36 -19.85 17.11
CA ILE A 163 -12.61 -18.62 16.88
C ILE A 163 -13.38 -17.75 15.88
N ASN A 164 -13.53 -16.46 16.19
CA ASN A 164 -14.04 -15.49 15.22
C ASN A 164 -12.90 -15.02 14.30
N PHE A 165 -13.07 -15.16 12.99
CA PHE A 165 -12.01 -14.86 12.04
C PHE A 165 -12.54 -14.35 10.71
N HIS A 166 -11.65 -13.65 9.98
CA HIS A 166 -11.84 -13.31 8.58
C HIS A 166 -10.60 -13.71 7.79
N ILE A 167 -10.77 -14.64 6.83
CA ILE A 167 -9.65 -15.16 6.02
C ILE A 167 -9.68 -14.57 4.61
N LYS A 168 -8.52 -14.15 4.10
CA LYS A 168 -8.33 -13.62 2.75
C LYS A 168 -7.06 -14.17 2.12
N SER A 169 -7.13 -14.51 0.85
CA SER A 169 -5.92 -14.75 0.06
C SER A 169 -5.21 -13.41 -0.25
N ARG A 170 -3.89 -13.46 -0.29
CA ARG A 170 -3.04 -12.32 -0.65
C ARG A 170 -2.03 -12.74 -1.70
N VAL A 171 -1.97 -11.95 -2.77
CA VAL A 171 -0.92 -12.05 -3.80
C VAL A 171 0.12 -10.97 -3.52
N LYS A 172 1.41 -11.32 -3.59
CA LYS A 172 2.49 -10.36 -3.47
C LYS A 172 2.51 -9.41 -4.66
N SER A 173 2.76 -8.10 -4.42
CA SER A 173 2.84 -7.11 -5.49
C SER A 173 4.04 -7.34 -6.40
N VAL A 174 3.89 -7.01 -7.70
CA VAL A 174 4.95 -7.12 -8.70
C VAL A 174 6.20 -6.36 -8.27
N TYR A 175 6.04 -5.14 -7.76
CA TYR A 175 7.15 -4.34 -7.24
C TYR A 175 7.86 -5.00 -6.04
N SER A 176 7.12 -5.63 -5.13
CA SER A 176 7.73 -6.33 -4.00
C SER A 176 8.54 -7.57 -4.43
N ILE A 177 8.13 -8.22 -5.53
CA ILE A 177 8.89 -9.30 -6.15
C ILE A 177 10.14 -8.73 -6.82
N TYR A 178 9.98 -7.67 -7.64
CA TYR A 178 11.08 -6.97 -8.28
C TYR A 178 12.19 -6.59 -7.27
N ASN A 179 11.82 -5.99 -6.14
CA ASN A 179 12.78 -5.62 -5.09
C ASN A 179 13.55 -6.83 -4.53
N LYS A 180 12.91 -7.98 -4.39
CA LYS A 180 13.59 -9.19 -3.93
C LYS A 180 14.55 -9.73 -5.00
N LEU A 181 14.13 -9.73 -6.26
CA LEU A 181 14.98 -10.19 -7.37
C LEU A 181 16.17 -9.24 -7.56
N SER A 182 15.98 -7.92 -7.48
CA SER A 182 17.07 -6.94 -7.61
C SER A 182 18.10 -7.00 -6.48
N THR A 183 17.75 -7.58 -5.33
CA THR A 183 18.68 -7.88 -4.23
C THR A 183 19.38 -9.23 -4.36
N GLY A 184 19.29 -9.89 -5.53
CA GLY A 184 19.97 -11.15 -5.83
C GLY A 184 19.23 -12.42 -5.38
N LYS A 185 17.97 -12.32 -4.90
CA LYS A 185 17.14 -13.50 -4.62
C LYS A 185 16.67 -14.13 -5.92
N LYS A 186 16.59 -15.47 -5.93
CA LYS A 186 15.96 -16.19 -7.02
C LYS A 186 14.45 -16.25 -6.83
N TRP A 187 13.73 -16.51 -7.92
CA TRP A 187 12.26 -16.70 -7.86
C TRP A 187 11.85 -17.79 -6.87
N SER A 188 12.58 -18.91 -6.87
CA SER A 188 12.41 -20.04 -5.94
C SER A 188 12.55 -19.68 -4.46
N ASP A 189 13.23 -18.56 -4.15
CA ASP A 189 13.45 -18.12 -2.78
C ASP A 189 12.34 -17.20 -2.25
N ILE A 190 11.35 -16.88 -3.10
CA ILE A 190 10.22 -16.02 -2.77
C ILE A 190 9.02 -16.88 -2.34
N TYR A 191 9.01 -17.33 -1.10
CA TYR A 191 7.96 -18.20 -0.55
C TYR A 191 6.61 -17.51 -0.33
N ASP A 192 6.56 -16.17 -0.29
CA ASP A 192 5.38 -15.38 0.00
C ASP A 192 4.75 -14.74 -1.25
N ILE A 193 4.83 -15.44 -2.39
CA ILE A 193 4.15 -15.06 -3.64
C ILE A 193 2.64 -15.09 -3.45
N LEU A 194 2.13 -16.18 -2.87
CA LEU A 194 0.77 -16.35 -2.40
C LEU A 194 0.79 -16.57 -0.89
N ALA A 195 -0.20 -16.04 -0.19
CA ALA A 195 -0.34 -16.23 1.25
C ALA A 195 -1.81 -16.13 1.66
N LEU A 196 -2.16 -16.77 2.75
CA LEU A 196 -3.42 -16.54 3.46
C LEU A 196 -3.19 -15.49 4.56
N ARG A 197 -4.15 -14.61 4.73
CA ARG A 197 -4.22 -13.66 5.84
C ARG A 197 -5.45 -13.97 6.66
N ILE A 198 -5.24 -14.26 7.93
CA ILE A 198 -6.29 -14.47 8.92
C ILE A 198 -6.33 -13.22 9.79
N ILE A 199 -7.48 -12.59 9.88
CA ILE A 199 -7.73 -11.42 10.71
C ILE A 199 -8.54 -11.90 11.90
N LEU A 200 -8.09 -11.55 13.09
CA LEU A 200 -8.60 -12.00 14.37
C LEU A 200 -8.87 -10.79 15.27
N ASP A 201 -9.68 -10.97 16.30
CA ASP A 201 -10.12 -9.88 17.16
C ASP A 201 -9.08 -9.51 18.22
N THR A 202 -8.29 -10.50 18.68
CA THR A 202 -7.31 -10.31 19.77
C THR A 202 -5.90 -10.81 19.41
N PRO A 203 -4.83 -10.26 20.03
CA PRO A 203 -3.48 -10.79 19.89
C PRO A 203 -3.35 -12.23 20.39
N GLU A 204 -4.07 -12.59 21.44
CA GLU A 204 -4.09 -13.95 22.04
C GLU A 204 -4.59 -14.97 21.01
N ASP A 205 -5.65 -14.65 20.27
CA ASP A 205 -6.16 -15.50 19.20
C ASP A 205 -5.13 -15.67 18.08
N CYS A 206 -4.32 -14.65 17.80
CA CYS A 206 -3.24 -14.77 16.81
C CYS A 206 -2.22 -15.85 17.21
N TYR A 207 -1.82 -15.90 18.47
CA TYR A 207 -0.90 -16.94 18.96
C TYR A 207 -1.55 -18.32 18.98
N LEU A 208 -2.81 -18.42 19.41
CA LEU A 208 -3.58 -19.66 19.37
C LEU A 208 -3.67 -20.21 17.95
N VAL A 209 -4.07 -19.38 16.99
CA VAL A 209 -4.22 -19.77 15.57
C VAL A 209 -2.89 -20.23 14.96
N VAL A 210 -1.77 -19.55 15.27
CA VAL A 210 -0.45 -20.03 14.83
C VAL A 210 -0.13 -21.40 15.42
N GLY A 211 -0.47 -21.63 16.69
CA GLY A 211 -0.31 -22.96 17.33
C GLY A 211 -1.10 -24.04 16.60
N LEU A 212 -2.37 -23.81 16.28
CA LEU A 212 -3.21 -24.72 15.53
C LEU A 212 -2.65 -25.01 14.12
N ILE A 213 -2.20 -23.95 13.41
CA ILE A 213 -1.57 -24.09 12.10
C ILE A 213 -0.30 -24.95 12.18
N HIS A 214 0.57 -24.71 13.17
CA HIS A 214 1.82 -25.45 13.32
C HIS A 214 1.59 -26.91 13.81
N ALA A 215 0.48 -27.19 14.46
CA ALA A 215 0.09 -28.55 14.78
C ALA A 215 -0.32 -29.36 13.53
N LYS A 216 -0.93 -28.70 12.55
CA LYS A 216 -1.37 -29.32 11.29
C LYS A 216 -0.25 -29.30 10.23
N TYR A 217 0.44 -28.17 10.06
CA TYR A 217 1.46 -27.97 9.03
C TYR A 217 2.83 -27.72 9.64
N ARG A 218 3.84 -28.37 9.11
CA ARG A 218 5.22 -28.21 9.61
C ARG A 218 5.80 -26.85 9.20
N PRO A 219 6.16 -25.99 10.15
CA PRO A 219 6.72 -24.66 9.80
C PRO A 219 8.12 -24.78 9.21
N ILE A 220 8.40 -23.93 8.23
CA ILE A 220 9.73 -23.79 7.62
C ILE A 220 10.65 -23.10 8.63
N PRO A 221 11.80 -23.71 9.01
CA PRO A 221 12.72 -23.14 9.99
C PRO A 221 13.15 -21.72 9.65
N LYS A 222 13.26 -20.85 10.66
CA LYS A 222 13.68 -19.44 10.56
C LYS A 222 12.74 -18.56 9.74
N ARG A 223 11.49 -19.00 9.47
CA ARG A 223 10.47 -18.23 8.73
C ARG A 223 9.36 -17.66 9.60
N PHE A 224 9.36 -17.96 10.89
CA PHE A 224 8.46 -17.34 11.85
C PHE A 224 8.94 -15.93 12.22
N LYS A 225 8.02 -14.97 12.27
CA LYS A 225 8.28 -13.59 12.69
C LYS A 225 7.14 -13.10 13.56
N ASP A 226 7.49 -12.63 14.73
CA ASP A 226 6.57 -12.08 15.71
C ASP A 226 6.67 -10.55 15.71
N TYR A 227 5.72 -9.92 15.03
CA TYR A 227 5.57 -8.47 15.01
C TYR A 227 4.48 -7.99 15.99
N ILE A 228 3.91 -8.89 16.82
CA ILE A 228 3.07 -8.49 17.95
C ILE A 228 3.97 -8.13 19.11
N ALA A 229 4.90 -9.03 19.49
CA ALA A 229 5.87 -8.78 20.55
C ALA A 229 6.89 -7.67 20.17
N MET A 230 7.26 -7.57 18.88
CA MET A 230 8.19 -6.57 18.36
C MET A 230 7.58 -5.84 17.14
N PRO A 231 6.70 -4.85 17.36
CA PRO A 231 6.06 -4.09 16.29
C PRO A 231 7.07 -3.40 15.37
N LYS A 232 6.69 -3.21 14.11
CA LYS A 232 7.49 -2.41 13.18
C LYS A 232 7.41 -0.92 13.52
N GLU A 233 8.34 -0.13 13.00
CA GLU A 233 8.38 1.33 13.19
C GLU A 233 7.07 2.05 12.81
N ASN A 234 6.29 1.48 11.88
CA ASN A 234 4.98 1.99 11.49
C ASN A 234 3.81 1.38 12.28
N MET A 235 4.08 0.83 13.47
CA MET A 235 3.11 0.19 14.37
C MET A 235 2.39 -1.02 13.79
N TYR A 236 2.91 -1.61 12.70
CA TYR A 236 2.35 -2.85 12.15
C TYR A 236 2.59 -4.03 13.09
N GLN A 237 1.53 -4.72 13.45
CA GLN A 237 1.52 -5.92 14.28
C GLN A 237 0.94 -7.11 13.52
N SER A 238 1.58 -8.24 13.58
CA SER A 238 1.10 -9.50 13.02
C SER A 238 2.06 -10.64 13.35
N LEU A 239 1.59 -11.88 13.32
CA LEU A 239 2.44 -13.07 13.24
C LEU A 239 2.59 -13.51 11.78
N HIS A 240 3.80 -13.83 11.36
CA HIS A 240 4.06 -14.39 10.04
C HIS A 240 4.71 -15.75 10.19
N THR A 241 4.17 -16.74 9.50
CA THR A 241 4.78 -18.06 9.39
C THR A 241 4.77 -18.53 7.95
N SER A 242 5.62 -19.48 7.62
CA SER A 242 5.60 -20.21 6.35
C SER A 242 5.57 -21.69 6.68
N VAL A 243 4.66 -22.42 6.09
CA VAL A 243 4.43 -23.85 6.28
C VAL A 243 4.49 -24.57 4.95
#